data_32a7c339d91a10249293e1ee2223f0f4
#
_entry.id   32a7c339d91a10249293e1ee2223f0f4
#
_cell.length_a   1.000
_cell.length_b   1.000
_cell.length_c   1.000
_cell.angle_alpha   90.00
_cell.angle_beta   90.00
_cell.angle_gamma   90.00
#
_symmetry.space_group_name_H-M   'P 1'
#
loop_
_entity.id
_entity.type
_entity.pdbx_description
1 polymer ?
#
loop_
_entity_poly.entity_id
_entity_poly.type
_entity_poly.pdbx_seq_one_letter_code
_entity_poly.pdbx_strand_id
1 'polypeptide(L)'
;MINILELESSLGFGGQEHRTQRVINGLDKSKFKVFYGLNPGSKSLEKQIECEFVEFNLKKSFNIFEILKICKFVKQNNIKIISTHSGKDGTIGAIVGKICGVSVVRTRHLQLPITSPLPYNLSTKVVGVCDSVCADLIKRGVKKEKVLKIYTGIDTQKYTPEFKINMKKEFGLNDDVVGICIVAVLRAAKNHKLLIDAFSELNLEKSALFIVGDGPQNKNLHEYIKDKKNIFMLGNRTDVSDFLGSLDICVLPSEMEAIGGALLEASSCKLATIGSDVGGLGEAVSNGKSGFLFENGNKEELKKVLERLILDENLRKHMGEFGRKYVKEIFSIEKMIENTQNLYMELAK
;
A
#
# COMPACT_ATOMS: atom_id res chain seq x y z
N MET A 1 6.39 -27.33 -12.46
CA MET A 1 6.48 -25.87 -12.44
C MET A 1 5.12 -25.29 -12.81
N ILE A 2 4.58 -24.36 -12.02
CA ILE A 2 3.30 -23.70 -12.25
C ILE A 2 3.56 -22.42 -13.04
N ASN A 3 3.00 -22.36 -14.26
CA ASN A 3 3.12 -21.17 -15.11
C ASN A 3 1.98 -20.20 -14.79
N ILE A 4 2.33 -18.95 -14.49
CA ILE A 4 1.42 -17.87 -14.11
C ILE A 4 1.49 -16.77 -15.16
N LEU A 5 0.33 -16.23 -15.54
CA LEU A 5 0.23 -15.03 -16.34
C LEU A 5 -0.30 -13.89 -15.45
N GLU A 6 0.58 -12.98 -15.07
CA GLU A 6 0.20 -11.70 -14.46
C GLU A 6 -0.27 -10.74 -15.55
N LEU A 7 -1.42 -10.11 -15.41
CA LEU A 7 -1.94 -9.10 -16.33
C LEU A 7 -2.11 -7.77 -15.62
N GLU A 8 -1.53 -6.71 -16.17
CA GLU A 8 -1.61 -5.36 -15.61
C GLU A 8 -1.87 -4.33 -16.71
N SER A 9 -3.03 -3.67 -16.65
CA SER A 9 -3.43 -2.68 -17.67
C SER A 9 -2.96 -1.26 -17.40
N SER A 10 -2.34 -0.99 -16.26
CA SER A 10 -1.78 0.31 -15.90
C SER A 10 -0.57 0.67 -16.77
N LEU A 11 -0.43 1.96 -17.10
CA LEU A 11 0.77 2.52 -17.74
C LEU A 11 1.73 3.12 -16.70
N GLY A 12 1.25 3.37 -15.47
CA GLY A 12 2.01 3.94 -14.36
C GLY A 12 2.86 2.91 -13.62
N PHE A 13 3.52 3.39 -12.56
CA PHE A 13 4.19 2.54 -11.58
C PHE A 13 3.95 3.14 -10.18
N GLY A 14 3.03 2.56 -9.44
CA GLY A 14 2.58 3.01 -8.13
C GLY A 14 2.45 1.85 -7.15
N GLY A 15 1.67 2.01 -6.09
CA GLY A 15 1.55 1.02 -5.00
C GLY A 15 1.08 -0.36 -5.47
N GLN A 16 0.19 -0.43 -6.46
CA GLN A 16 -0.29 -1.68 -7.07
C GLN A 16 0.84 -2.41 -7.78
N GLU A 17 1.56 -1.71 -8.66
CA GLU A 17 2.65 -2.27 -9.46
C GLU A 17 3.85 -2.65 -8.57
N HIS A 18 4.15 -1.85 -7.55
CA HIS A 18 5.15 -2.22 -6.53
C HIS A 18 4.80 -3.53 -5.81
N ARG A 19 3.52 -3.72 -5.44
CA ARG A 19 3.08 -4.98 -4.83
C ARG A 19 3.24 -6.14 -5.80
N THR A 20 2.82 -5.97 -7.05
CA THR A 20 2.95 -7.01 -8.09
C THR A 20 4.42 -7.38 -8.31
N GLN A 21 5.32 -6.40 -8.42
CA GLN A 21 6.77 -6.62 -8.51
C GLN A 21 7.30 -7.44 -7.31
N ARG A 22 6.92 -7.06 -6.09
CA ARG A 22 7.33 -7.77 -4.86
C ARG A 22 6.87 -9.23 -4.87
N VAL A 23 5.63 -9.48 -5.30
CA VAL A 23 5.11 -10.86 -5.45
C VAL A 23 5.92 -11.61 -6.50
N ILE A 24 6.06 -11.09 -7.71
CA ILE A 24 6.78 -11.75 -8.81
C ILE A 24 8.21 -12.10 -8.40
N ASN A 25 8.95 -11.14 -7.83
CA ASN A 25 10.35 -11.34 -7.44
C ASN A 25 10.49 -12.31 -6.26
N GLY A 26 9.51 -12.37 -5.37
CA GLY A 26 9.56 -13.22 -4.18
C GLY A 26 9.02 -14.64 -4.38
N LEU A 27 8.35 -14.94 -5.49
CA LEU A 27 7.89 -16.30 -5.76
C LEU A 27 9.07 -17.27 -5.91
N ASP A 28 8.94 -18.49 -5.36
CA ASP A 28 9.90 -19.57 -5.48
C ASP A 28 10.07 -20.00 -6.95
N LYS A 29 11.18 -19.65 -7.57
CA LYS A 29 11.47 -19.89 -8.99
C LYS A 29 11.61 -21.38 -9.34
N SER A 30 11.80 -22.23 -8.36
CA SER A 30 11.79 -23.69 -8.57
C SER A 30 10.37 -24.24 -8.78
N LYS A 31 9.34 -23.53 -8.29
CA LYS A 31 7.94 -23.90 -8.35
C LYS A 31 7.12 -23.10 -9.35
N PHE A 32 7.47 -21.83 -9.53
CA PHE A 32 6.69 -20.86 -10.32
C PHE A 32 7.50 -20.24 -11.45
N LYS A 33 6.89 -20.16 -12.63
CA LYS A 33 7.35 -19.36 -13.76
C LYS A 33 6.33 -18.28 -14.05
N VAL A 34 6.76 -17.02 -14.15
CA VAL A 34 5.87 -15.87 -14.34
C VAL A 34 6.07 -15.25 -15.73
N PHE A 35 4.97 -15.06 -16.42
CA PHE A 35 4.83 -14.21 -17.59
C PHE A 35 4.09 -12.94 -17.17
N TYR A 36 4.62 -11.77 -17.49
CA TYR A 36 3.99 -10.51 -17.12
C TYR A 36 3.47 -9.78 -18.36
N GLY A 37 2.16 -9.83 -18.54
CA GLY A 37 1.44 -9.24 -19.67
C GLY A 37 1.08 -7.77 -19.38
N LEU A 38 1.67 -6.86 -20.17
CA LEU A 38 1.60 -5.41 -19.98
C LEU A 38 1.16 -4.70 -21.27
N ASN A 39 0.60 -3.49 -21.12
CA ASN A 39 0.46 -2.59 -22.27
C ASN A 39 1.83 -2.13 -22.77
N PRO A 40 2.02 -1.96 -24.10
CA PRO A 40 3.16 -1.24 -24.63
C PRO A 40 3.31 0.14 -23.99
N GLY A 41 4.54 0.47 -23.56
CA GLY A 41 4.87 1.72 -22.87
C GLY A 41 4.49 1.75 -21.38
N SER A 42 4.18 0.62 -20.75
CA SER A 42 4.05 0.53 -19.31
C SER A 42 5.40 0.78 -18.62
N LYS A 43 5.41 1.61 -17.58
CA LYS A 43 6.63 1.87 -16.78
C LYS A 43 7.16 0.65 -16.04
N SER A 44 6.35 -0.40 -15.90
CA SER A 44 6.79 -1.69 -15.34
C SER A 44 7.83 -2.39 -16.20
N LEU A 45 7.85 -2.13 -17.53
CA LEU A 45 8.86 -2.68 -18.46
C LEU A 45 10.28 -2.19 -18.18
N GLU A 46 10.42 -1.03 -17.52
CA GLU A 46 11.70 -0.41 -17.18
C GLU A 46 12.22 -0.86 -15.80
N LYS A 47 11.48 -1.73 -15.11
CA LYS A 47 11.81 -2.16 -13.74
C LYS A 47 12.46 -3.53 -13.71
N GLN A 48 13.31 -3.75 -12.70
CA GLN A 48 13.89 -5.06 -12.44
C GLN A 48 12.83 -6.00 -11.83
N ILE A 49 12.18 -6.76 -12.70
CA ILE A 49 11.16 -7.75 -12.36
C ILE A 49 11.58 -9.09 -12.95
N GLU A 50 11.66 -10.12 -12.13
CA GLU A 50 12.15 -11.45 -12.51
C GLU A 50 11.06 -12.30 -13.17
N CYS A 51 10.73 -11.92 -14.44
CA CYS A 51 9.69 -12.56 -15.23
C CYS A 51 9.99 -12.49 -16.72
N GLU A 52 9.20 -13.20 -17.53
CA GLU A 52 9.16 -12.99 -18.98
C GLU A 52 8.09 -11.94 -19.30
N PHE A 53 8.50 -10.80 -19.85
CA PHE A 53 7.57 -9.76 -20.30
C PHE A 53 6.87 -10.14 -21.60
N VAL A 54 5.55 -9.86 -21.65
CA VAL A 54 4.72 -10.07 -22.85
C VAL A 54 3.86 -8.84 -23.07
N GLU A 55 3.79 -8.35 -24.29
CA GLU A 55 2.97 -7.19 -24.62
C GLU A 55 1.56 -7.60 -25.09
N PHE A 56 0.54 -7.07 -24.39
CA PHE A 56 -0.86 -7.18 -24.72
C PHE A 56 -1.53 -5.81 -24.72
N ASN A 57 -2.48 -5.59 -25.62
CA ASN A 57 -3.29 -4.37 -25.64
C ASN A 57 -4.46 -4.45 -24.66
N LEU A 58 -4.21 -4.13 -23.41
CA LEU A 58 -5.19 -4.20 -22.32
C LEU A 58 -5.98 -2.88 -22.14
N LYS A 59 -5.97 -1.97 -23.13
CA LYS A 59 -6.63 -0.66 -23.04
C LYS A 59 -8.16 -0.75 -22.99
N LYS A 60 -8.76 -1.80 -23.57
CA LYS A 60 -10.22 -2.03 -23.63
C LYS A 60 -10.56 -3.42 -23.09
N SER A 61 -11.53 -3.51 -22.15
CA SER A 61 -11.93 -4.75 -21.47
C SER A 61 -12.53 -5.82 -22.42
N PHE A 62 -13.09 -5.43 -23.56
CA PHE A 62 -13.78 -6.30 -24.50
C PHE A 62 -13.13 -6.31 -25.90
N ASN A 63 -11.81 -6.24 -25.97
CA ASN A 63 -11.09 -6.40 -27.22
C ASN A 63 -11.00 -7.90 -27.58
N ILE A 64 -11.89 -8.38 -28.47
CA ILE A 64 -11.99 -9.80 -28.82
C ILE A 64 -10.70 -10.35 -29.43
N PHE A 65 -10.03 -9.58 -30.27
CA PHE A 65 -8.77 -10.01 -30.89
C PHE A 65 -7.67 -10.22 -29.85
N GLU A 66 -7.60 -9.33 -28.85
CA GLU A 66 -6.63 -9.46 -27.78
C GLU A 66 -6.98 -10.61 -26.83
N ILE A 67 -8.27 -10.81 -26.53
CA ILE A 67 -8.76 -11.96 -25.75
C ILE A 67 -8.33 -13.27 -26.43
N LEU A 68 -8.54 -13.41 -27.75
CA LEU A 68 -8.12 -14.59 -28.50
C LEU A 68 -6.61 -14.78 -28.52
N LYS A 69 -5.83 -13.68 -28.66
CA LYS A 69 -4.37 -13.69 -28.56
C LYS A 69 -3.91 -14.19 -27.21
N ILE A 70 -4.52 -13.70 -26.11
CA ILE A 70 -4.19 -14.14 -24.75
C ILE A 70 -4.60 -15.60 -24.56
N CYS A 71 -5.76 -16.04 -25.04
CA CYS A 71 -6.18 -17.45 -24.99
C CYS A 71 -5.17 -18.37 -25.70
N LYS A 72 -4.67 -17.97 -26.85
CA LYS A 72 -3.62 -18.72 -27.58
C LYS A 72 -2.34 -18.79 -26.74
N PHE A 73 -1.91 -17.67 -26.16
CA PHE A 73 -0.74 -17.59 -25.28
C PHE A 73 -0.87 -18.50 -24.05
N VAL A 74 -2.03 -18.47 -23.38
CA VAL A 74 -2.37 -19.31 -22.21
C VAL A 74 -2.19 -20.80 -22.55
N LYS A 75 -2.72 -21.24 -23.72
CA LYS A 75 -2.60 -22.64 -24.16
C LYS A 75 -1.14 -23.01 -24.53
N GLN A 76 -0.47 -22.17 -25.33
CA GLN A 76 0.91 -22.42 -25.76
C GLN A 76 1.92 -22.52 -24.63
N ASN A 77 1.72 -21.72 -23.57
CA ASN A 77 2.61 -21.67 -22.43
C ASN A 77 2.14 -22.48 -21.23
N ASN A 78 1.10 -23.32 -21.39
CA ASN A 78 0.52 -24.14 -20.34
C ASN A 78 0.28 -23.34 -19.04
N ILE A 79 -0.28 -22.13 -19.16
CA ILE A 79 -0.63 -21.26 -18.03
C ILE A 79 -1.68 -21.96 -17.17
N LYS A 80 -1.47 -22.00 -15.86
CA LYS A 80 -2.41 -22.57 -14.89
C LYS A 80 -3.21 -21.50 -14.16
N ILE A 81 -2.62 -20.33 -13.99
CA ILE A 81 -3.19 -19.23 -13.22
C ILE A 81 -3.05 -17.93 -14.00
N ILE A 82 -4.14 -17.16 -14.08
CA ILE A 82 -4.10 -15.76 -14.50
C ILE A 82 -4.32 -14.92 -13.26
N SER A 83 -3.38 -13.99 -12.97
CA SER A 83 -3.48 -13.02 -11.89
C SER A 83 -3.71 -11.62 -12.47
N THR A 84 -4.59 -10.83 -11.86
CA THR A 84 -5.02 -9.52 -12.38
C THR A 84 -5.17 -8.50 -11.25
N HIS A 85 -5.05 -7.20 -11.56
CA HIS A 85 -4.90 -6.16 -10.53
C HIS A 85 -5.85 -4.97 -10.68
N SER A 86 -6.40 -4.73 -11.86
CA SER A 86 -7.23 -3.54 -12.12
C SER A 86 -8.59 -3.88 -12.74
N GLY A 87 -9.31 -2.87 -13.21
CA GLY A 87 -10.65 -3.05 -13.79
C GLY A 87 -10.63 -3.75 -15.13
N LYS A 88 -9.71 -3.34 -16.03
CA LYS A 88 -9.66 -3.80 -17.42
C LYS A 88 -9.06 -5.18 -17.55
N ASP A 89 -7.85 -5.36 -17.03
CA ASP A 89 -7.16 -6.65 -17.00
C ASP A 89 -7.95 -7.72 -16.23
N GLY A 90 -8.59 -7.33 -15.10
CA GLY A 90 -9.45 -8.22 -14.36
C GLY A 90 -10.67 -8.72 -15.15
N THR A 91 -11.24 -7.89 -16.01
CA THR A 91 -12.35 -8.32 -16.89
C THR A 91 -11.83 -9.23 -18.01
N ILE A 92 -10.72 -8.87 -18.65
CA ILE A 92 -10.06 -9.70 -19.66
C ILE A 92 -9.66 -11.05 -19.08
N GLY A 93 -8.97 -11.05 -17.93
CA GLY A 93 -8.51 -12.27 -17.26
C GLY A 93 -9.66 -13.19 -16.88
N ALA A 94 -10.78 -12.65 -16.39
CA ALA A 94 -11.98 -13.43 -16.06
C ALA A 94 -12.60 -14.12 -17.30
N ILE A 95 -12.66 -13.43 -18.44
CA ILE A 95 -13.16 -13.98 -19.72
C ILE A 95 -12.21 -15.07 -20.23
N VAL A 96 -10.91 -14.77 -20.32
CA VAL A 96 -9.88 -15.72 -20.78
C VAL A 96 -9.86 -16.96 -19.91
N GLY A 97 -9.91 -16.78 -18.56
CA GLY A 97 -9.94 -17.90 -17.62
C GLY A 97 -11.14 -18.84 -17.86
N LYS A 98 -12.31 -18.28 -18.14
CA LYS A 98 -13.51 -19.07 -18.49
C LYS A 98 -13.35 -19.81 -19.82
N ILE A 99 -12.81 -19.16 -20.86
CA ILE A 99 -12.62 -19.78 -22.18
C ILE A 99 -11.56 -20.88 -22.11
N CYS A 100 -10.47 -20.66 -21.39
CA CYS A 100 -9.34 -21.59 -21.34
C CYS A 100 -9.45 -22.63 -20.21
N GLY A 101 -10.41 -22.51 -19.28
CA GLY A 101 -10.55 -23.41 -18.14
C GLY A 101 -9.41 -23.29 -17.12
N VAL A 102 -8.80 -22.10 -16.98
CA VAL A 102 -7.71 -21.86 -16.04
C VAL A 102 -8.16 -21.01 -14.87
N SER A 103 -7.49 -21.16 -13.72
CA SER A 103 -7.82 -20.41 -12.51
C SER A 103 -7.49 -18.93 -12.65
N VAL A 104 -8.38 -18.06 -12.13
CA VAL A 104 -8.20 -16.60 -12.13
C VAL A 104 -8.18 -16.07 -10.70
N VAL A 105 -7.11 -15.38 -10.36
CA VAL A 105 -6.97 -14.63 -9.10
C VAL A 105 -7.04 -13.14 -9.42
N ARG A 106 -7.98 -12.43 -8.81
CA ARG A 106 -8.13 -10.99 -8.98
C ARG A 106 -7.82 -10.26 -7.69
N THR A 107 -6.76 -9.44 -7.68
CA THR A 107 -6.40 -8.63 -6.51
C THR A 107 -7.02 -7.25 -6.57
N ARG A 108 -7.64 -6.82 -5.47
CA ARG A 108 -8.22 -5.49 -5.29
C ARG A 108 -7.38 -4.68 -4.31
N HIS A 109 -6.79 -3.58 -4.79
CA HIS A 109 -5.84 -2.74 -4.06
C HIS A 109 -6.48 -1.50 -3.41
N LEU A 110 -7.67 -1.09 -3.85
CA LEU A 110 -8.31 0.16 -3.45
C LEU A 110 -9.77 -0.08 -3.03
N GLN A 111 -10.21 0.66 -2.04
CA GLN A 111 -11.61 0.72 -1.60
C GLN A 111 -12.38 1.76 -2.43
N LEU A 112 -12.46 1.54 -3.75
CA LEU A 112 -13.23 2.36 -4.66
C LEU A 112 -14.46 1.59 -5.17
N PRO A 113 -15.54 2.27 -5.58
CA PRO A 113 -16.68 1.62 -6.20
C PRO A 113 -16.28 0.69 -7.36
N ILE A 114 -16.92 -0.49 -7.43
CA ILE A 114 -16.81 -1.37 -8.59
C ILE A 114 -18.02 -1.14 -9.48
N THR A 115 -17.82 -1.19 -10.80
CA THR A 115 -18.90 -0.97 -11.79
C THR A 115 -19.87 -2.15 -11.82
N SER A 116 -19.37 -3.37 -11.62
CA SER A 116 -20.16 -4.60 -11.62
C SER A 116 -19.45 -5.70 -10.83
N PRO A 117 -20.17 -6.50 -10.04
CA PRO A 117 -19.61 -7.69 -9.39
C PRO A 117 -19.39 -8.87 -10.36
N LEU A 118 -19.97 -8.84 -11.57
CA LEU A 118 -19.93 -9.97 -12.50
C LEU A 118 -18.51 -10.42 -12.85
N PRO A 119 -17.58 -9.55 -13.29
CA PRO A 119 -16.20 -9.98 -13.60
C PRO A 119 -15.45 -10.55 -12.39
N TYR A 120 -15.77 -10.06 -11.17
CA TYR A 120 -15.24 -10.63 -9.94
C TYR A 120 -15.79 -12.03 -9.68
N ASN A 121 -17.10 -12.22 -9.86
CA ASN A 121 -17.75 -13.51 -9.67
C ASN A 121 -17.39 -14.55 -10.74
N LEU A 122 -16.89 -14.14 -11.89
CA LEU A 122 -16.29 -15.03 -12.90
C LEU A 122 -14.88 -15.50 -12.52
N SER A 123 -14.16 -14.74 -11.72
CA SER A 123 -12.83 -15.13 -11.21
C SER A 123 -12.94 -16.31 -10.24
N THR A 124 -11.87 -17.10 -10.11
CA THR A 124 -11.82 -18.24 -9.19
C THR A 124 -11.74 -17.75 -7.75
N LYS A 125 -10.83 -16.82 -7.48
CA LYS A 125 -10.66 -16.14 -6.18
C LYS A 125 -10.46 -14.63 -6.37
N VAL A 126 -10.87 -13.88 -5.36
CA VAL A 126 -10.74 -12.43 -5.30
C VAL A 126 -9.99 -12.07 -4.02
N VAL A 127 -8.81 -11.48 -4.16
CA VAL A 127 -7.96 -11.06 -3.05
C VAL A 127 -8.23 -9.61 -2.72
N GLY A 128 -8.67 -9.31 -1.49
CA GLY A 128 -8.65 -7.97 -0.92
C GLY A 128 -7.37 -7.73 -0.12
N VAL A 129 -6.81 -6.53 -0.21
CA VAL A 129 -5.55 -6.20 0.49
C VAL A 129 -5.74 -5.89 1.98
N CYS A 130 -6.98 -5.83 2.45
CA CYS A 130 -7.38 -5.64 3.86
C CYS A 130 -8.83 -6.07 4.08
N ASP A 131 -9.28 -6.17 5.34
CA ASP A 131 -10.65 -6.57 5.68
C ASP A 131 -11.68 -5.58 5.16
N SER A 132 -11.39 -4.28 5.22
CA SER A 132 -12.31 -3.25 4.70
C SER A 132 -12.54 -3.37 3.19
N VAL A 133 -11.51 -3.70 2.40
CA VAL A 133 -11.64 -3.98 0.96
C VAL A 133 -12.43 -5.27 0.73
N CYS A 134 -12.18 -6.32 1.50
CA CYS A 134 -12.94 -7.57 1.42
C CYS A 134 -14.44 -7.35 1.73
N ALA A 135 -14.73 -6.62 2.80
CA ALA A 135 -16.10 -6.29 3.20
C ALA A 135 -16.83 -5.45 2.14
N ASP A 136 -16.16 -4.44 1.56
CA ASP A 136 -16.72 -3.62 0.47
C ASP A 136 -17.05 -4.46 -0.78
N LEU A 137 -16.15 -5.37 -1.17
CA LEU A 137 -16.40 -6.29 -2.28
C LEU A 137 -17.64 -7.16 -2.05
N ILE A 138 -17.77 -7.75 -0.86
CA ILE A 138 -18.93 -8.59 -0.49
C ILE A 138 -20.20 -7.75 -0.48
N LYS A 139 -20.17 -6.56 0.15
CA LYS A 139 -21.29 -5.61 0.17
C LYS A 139 -21.78 -5.23 -1.24
N ARG A 140 -20.85 -5.19 -2.22
CA ARG A 140 -21.17 -4.88 -3.63
C ARG A 140 -21.55 -6.09 -4.47
N GLY A 141 -21.79 -7.26 -3.85
CA GLY A 141 -22.31 -8.46 -4.52
C GLY A 141 -21.24 -9.42 -5.04
N VAL A 142 -19.99 -9.28 -4.63
CA VAL A 142 -19.00 -10.34 -4.86
C VAL A 142 -19.25 -11.47 -3.87
N LYS A 143 -19.29 -12.71 -4.37
CA LYS A 143 -19.59 -13.89 -3.58
C LYS A 143 -18.57 -14.09 -2.47
N LYS A 144 -19.03 -14.22 -1.21
CA LYS A 144 -18.17 -14.31 0.00
C LYS A 144 -17.16 -15.46 -0.08
N GLU A 145 -17.55 -16.62 -0.61
CA GLU A 145 -16.71 -17.81 -0.74
C GLU A 145 -15.54 -17.65 -1.72
N LYS A 146 -15.58 -16.60 -2.54
CA LYS A 146 -14.50 -16.24 -3.47
C LYS A 146 -13.53 -15.22 -2.89
N VAL A 147 -13.95 -14.45 -1.89
CA VAL A 147 -13.16 -13.37 -1.32
C VAL A 147 -12.25 -13.90 -0.23
N LEU A 148 -10.97 -13.55 -0.31
CA LEU A 148 -9.99 -13.82 0.75
C LEU A 148 -9.08 -12.61 0.93
N LYS A 149 -8.43 -12.52 2.10
CA LYS A 149 -7.51 -11.44 2.42
C LYS A 149 -6.07 -11.89 2.27
N ILE A 150 -5.27 -11.11 1.52
CA ILE A 150 -3.80 -11.17 1.54
C ILE A 150 -3.29 -9.74 1.62
N TYR A 151 -2.73 -9.37 2.75
CA TYR A 151 -2.19 -8.02 2.98
C TYR A 151 -1.12 -7.63 1.97
N THR A 152 -0.95 -6.33 1.75
CA THR A 152 0.21 -5.80 1.05
C THR A 152 1.41 -5.86 1.97
N GLY A 153 2.47 -6.54 1.53
CA GLY A 153 3.69 -6.73 2.31
C GLY A 153 4.57 -5.49 2.35
N ILE A 154 5.17 -5.24 3.52
CA ILE A 154 6.18 -4.20 3.77
C ILE A 154 7.56 -4.84 3.86
N ASP A 155 8.53 -4.20 3.23
CA ASP A 155 9.94 -4.61 3.29
C ASP A 155 10.55 -4.23 4.64
N THR A 156 10.48 -5.15 5.59
CA THR A 156 10.97 -4.93 6.97
C THR A 156 12.49 -5.00 7.08
N GLN A 157 13.19 -5.38 6.01
CA GLN A 157 14.66 -5.30 5.92
C GLN A 157 15.11 -3.95 5.40
N LYS A 158 14.31 -3.31 4.55
CA LYS A 158 14.54 -1.95 4.05
C LYS A 158 14.11 -0.90 5.08
N TYR A 159 12.93 -1.08 5.69
CA TYR A 159 12.40 -0.15 6.71
C TYR A 159 12.79 -0.66 8.09
N THR A 160 13.89 -0.12 8.62
CA THR A 160 14.49 -0.50 9.90
C THR A 160 14.58 0.71 10.84
N PRO A 161 14.75 0.49 12.15
CA PRO A 161 14.98 1.60 13.09
C PRO A 161 16.30 2.32 12.85
N GLU A 162 17.26 1.64 12.23
CA GLU A 162 18.56 2.22 11.86
C GLU A 162 18.34 3.21 10.71
N PHE A 163 19.00 4.36 10.79
CA PHE A 163 18.89 5.40 9.77
C PHE A 163 20.28 5.87 9.33
N LYS A 164 20.38 6.29 8.06
CA LYS A 164 21.59 6.90 7.49
C LYS A 164 21.55 8.42 7.57
N ILE A 165 20.34 8.99 7.58
CA ILE A 165 20.08 10.42 7.58
C ILE A 165 19.30 10.76 8.85
N ASN A 166 19.85 11.65 9.68
CA ASN A 166 19.16 12.20 10.83
C ASN A 166 18.42 13.47 10.43
N MET A 167 17.10 13.37 10.24
CA MET A 167 16.27 14.50 9.80
C MET A 167 16.30 15.66 10.79
N LYS A 168 16.38 15.41 12.09
CA LYS A 168 16.45 16.47 13.09
C LYS A 168 17.72 17.30 12.89
N LYS A 169 18.87 16.65 12.70
CA LYS A 169 20.16 17.34 12.45
C LYS A 169 20.20 18.03 11.08
N GLU A 170 19.60 17.44 10.04
CA GLU A 170 19.53 18.05 8.71
C GLU A 170 18.81 19.41 8.74
N PHE A 171 17.84 19.56 9.66
CA PHE A 171 17.09 20.80 9.86
C PHE A 171 17.55 21.63 11.06
N GLY A 172 18.74 21.36 11.60
CA GLY A 172 19.34 22.13 12.70
C GLY A 172 18.60 21.98 14.04
N LEU A 173 17.85 20.90 14.22
CA LEU A 173 17.09 20.61 15.44
C LEU A 173 17.92 19.76 16.40
N ASN A 174 17.67 19.93 17.71
CA ASN A 174 18.29 19.13 18.75
C ASN A 174 17.70 17.68 18.78
N ASP A 175 18.45 16.75 19.33
CA ASP A 175 18.03 15.33 19.41
C ASP A 175 16.83 15.12 20.35
N ASP A 176 16.56 16.04 21.29
CA ASP A 176 15.42 16.03 22.21
C ASP A 176 14.11 16.54 21.59
N VAL A 177 14.16 17.05 20.35
CA VAL A 177 12.96 17.44 19.58
C VAL A 177 12.23 16.18 19.10
N VAL A 178 10.93 16.10 19.33
CA VAL A 178 10.08 15.01 18.82
C VAL A 178 9.78 15.23 17.34
N GLY A 179 10.29 14.35 16.51
CA GLY A 179 10.06 14.38 15.06
C GLY A 179 8.75 13.67 14.66
N ILE A 180 7.82 14.43 14.11
CA ILE A 180 6.54 13.92 13.60
C ILE A 180 6.60 13.94 12.07
N CYS A 181 6.11 12.90 11.40
CA CYS A 181 6.04 12.92 9.94
C CYS A 181 4.68 12.51 9.38
N ILE A 182 4.42 12.98 8.16
CA ILE A 182 3.44 12.43 7.24
C ILE A 182 4.14 12.08 5.93
N VAL A 183 4.00 10.84 5.46
CA VAL A 183 4.55 10.38 4.17
C VAL A 183 3.38 10.04 3.26
N ALA A 184 3.04 10.96 2.37
CA ALA A 184 1.87 10.81 1.50
C ALA A 184 1.92 11.72 0.26
N VAL A 185 1.24 11.29 -0.81
CA VAL A 185 0.98 12.18 -1.96
C VAL A 185 0.15 13.37 -1.49
N LEU A 186 0.53 14.59 -1.87
CA LEU A 186 -0.14 15.83 -1.47
C LEU A 186 -1.48 16.01 -2.21
N ARG A 187 -2.49 15.22 -1.80
CA ARG A 187 -3.89 15.27 -2.29
C ARG A 187 -4.83 15.60 -1.14
N ALA A 188 -6.00 16.18 -1.46
CA ALA A 188 -7.02 16.55 -0.47
C ALA A 188 -7.39 15.37 0.45
N ALA A 189 -7.63 14.19 -0.09
CA ALA A 189 -7.99 13.00 0.66
C ALA A 189 -6.94 12.52 1.69
N LYS A 190 -5.72 13.09 1.70
CA LYS A 190 -4.69 12.82 2.72
C LYS A 190 -4.74 13.78 3.90
N ASN A 191 -5.56 14.80 3.80
CA ASN A 191 -5.95 15.72 4.86
C ASN A 191 -4.78 16.36 5.64
N HIS A 192 -3.73 16.78 4.90
CA HIS A 192 -2.52 17.40 5.48
C HIS A 192 -2.85 18.63 6.34
N LYS A 193 -3.86 19.43 5.94
CA LYS A 193 -4.28 20.63 6.68
C LYS A 193 -4.75 20.29 8.09
N LEU A 194 -5.52 19.20 8.26
CA LEU A 194 -5.97 18.76 9.57
C LEU A 194 -4.79 18.50 10.53
N LEU A 195 -3.75 17.82 10.02
CA LEU A 195 -2.53 17.56 10.81
C LEU A 195 -1.77 18.85 11.12
N ILE A 196 -1.60 19.72 10.12
CA ILE A 196 -0.92 21.01 10.28
C ILE A 196 -1.63 21.86 11.35
N ASP A 197 -2.96 21.90 11.33
CA ASP A 197 -3.73 22.68 12.30
C ASP A 197 -3.65 22.08 13.71
N ALA A 198 -3.86 20.77 13.83
CA ALA A 198 -3.74 20.07 15.11
C ALA A 198 -2.34 20.25 15.73
N PHE A 199 -1.27 20.12 14.92
CA PHE A 199 0.10 20.33 15.36
C PHE A 199 0.38 21.77 15.76
N SER A 200 -0.04 22.75 14.94
CA SER A 200 0.22 24.18 15.20
C SER A 200 -0.45 24.68 16.47
N GLU A 201 -1.65 24.18 16.79
CA GLU A 201 -2.39 24.56 17.99
C GLU A 201 -1.80 24.02 19.30
N LEU A 202 -0.99 22.95 19.23
CA LEU A 202 -0.28 22.43 20.42
C LEU A 202 0.82 23.38 20.89
N ASN A 203 1.43 24.16 19.97
CA ASN A 203 2.47 25.13 20.24
C ASN A 203 3.62 24.59 21.13
N LEU A 204 4.03 23.34 20.88
CA LEU A 204 5.09 22.66 21.65
C LEU A 204 6.45 22.91 21.01
N GLU A 205 7.31 23.68 21.71
CA GLU A 205 8.63 24.11 21.19
C GLU A 205 9.55 22.94 20.84
N LYS A 206 9.47 21.83 21.59
CA LYS A 206 10.27 20.62 21.38
C LYS A 206 9.61 19.60 20.46
N SER A 207 8.99 20.07 19.39
CA SER A 207 8.41 19.21 18.36
C SER A 207 8.54 19.82 16.98
N ALA A 208 8.62 18.96 15.96
CA ALA A 208 8.73 19.36 14.56
C ALA A 208 7.93 18.42 13.65
N LEU A 209 7.26 19.00 12.64
CA LEU A 209 6.47 18.25 11.66
C LEU A 209 7.16 18.24 10.29
N PHE A 210 7.42 17.05 9.77
CA PHE A 210 8.02 16.80 8.46
C PHE A 210 6.96 16.27 7.49
N ILE A 211 6.70 17.01 6.41
CA ILE A 211 5.73 16.65 5.38
C ILE A 211 6.49 16.12 4.16
N VAL A 212 6.38 14.82 3.90
CA VAL A 212 7.09 14.11 2.84
C VAL A 212 6.13 13.74 1.74
N GLY A 213 6.41 14.17 0.53
CA GLY A 213 5.63 13.88 -0.66
C GLY A 213 5.50 15.07 -1.59
N ASP A 214 4.88 14.83 -2.73
CA ASP A 214 4.53 15.84 -3.71
C ASP A 214 3.13 15.56 -4.28
N GLY A 215 2.52 16.54 -4.94
CA GLY A 215 1.22 16.37 -5.54
C GLY A 215 0.46 17.68 -5.76
N PRO A 216 -0.81 17.59 -6.19
CA PRO A 216 -1.60 18.76 -6.58
C PRO A 216 -1.76 19.84 -5.48
N GLN A 217 -1.62 19.49 -4.20
CA GLN A 217 -1.73 20.42 -3.08
C GLN A 217 -0.40 21.09 -2.69
N ASN A 218 0.71 20.78 -3.36
CA ASN A 218 2.05 21.27 -2.99
C ASN A 218 2.07 22.79 -2.79
N LYS A 219 1.69 23.57 -3.82
CA LYS A 219 1.68 25.04 -3.76
C LYS A 219 0.79 25.57 -2.62
N ASN A 220 -0.39 24.99 -2.47
CA ASN A 220 -1.36 25.43 -1.45
C ASN A 220 -0.83 25.14 -0.03
N LEU A 221 -0.15 24.02 0.18
CA LEU A 221 0.41 23.66 1.48
C LEU A 221 1.63 24.51 1.82
N HIS A 222 2.51 24.80 0.86
CA HIS A 222 3.62 25.75 1.07
C HIS A 222 3.13 27.12 1.55
N GLU A 223 2.11 27.68 0.90
CA GLU A 223 1.52 28.96 1.33
C GLU A 223 0.85 28.81 2.70
N TYR A 224 0.20 27.68 2.97
CA TYR A 224 -0.52 27.44 4.23
C TYR A 224 0.39 27.36 5.46
N ILE A 225 1.65 26.92 5.28
CA ILE A 225 2.62 26.80 6.38
C ILE A 225 3.59 27.98 6.51
N LYS A 226 3.52 28.98 5.62
CA LYS A 226 4.48 30.06 5.49
C LYS A 226 4.83 30.76 6.82
N ASP A 227 3.81 31.00 7.67
CA ASP A 227 3.96 31.66 8.96
C ASP A 227 3.92 30.69 10.16
N LYS A 228 3.97 29.37 9.90
CA LYS A 228 3.93 28.34 10.93
C LYS A 228 5.35 27.87 11.29
N LYS A 229 5.63 27.72 12.57
CA LYS A 229 6.94 27.32 13.08
C LYS A 229 7.06 25.79 13.10
N ASN A 230 8.31 25.30 12.95
CA ASN A 230 8.66 23.89 13.10
C ASN A 230 7.91 22.94 12.16
N ILE A 231 7.51 23.42 10.95
CA ILE A 231 6.87 22.60 9.90
C ILE A 231 7.72 22.67 8.64
N PHE A 232 8.12 21.53 8.13
CA PHE A 232 9.06 21.41 7.03
C PHE A 232 8.45 20.59 5.88
N MET A 233 8.42 21.17 4.67
CA MET A 233 8.03 20.45 3.44
C MET A 233 9.28 19.86 2.79
N LEU A 234 9.37 18.53 2.72
CA LEU A 234 10.53 17.81 2.18
C LEU A 234 10.43 17.50 0.68
N GLY A 235 9.27 17.77 0.06
CA GLY A 235 9.02 17.39 -1.31
C GLY A 235 8.99 15.87 -1.54
N ASN A 236 9.15 15.46 -2.77
CA ASN A 236 9.22 14.04 -3.13
C ASN A 236 10.60 13.47 -2.79
N ARG A 237 10.64 12.49 -1.86
CA ARG A 237 11.86 11.81 -1.40
C ARG A 237 11.81 10.34 -1.80
N THR A 238 12.90 9.82 -2.33
CA THR A 238 13.06 8.39 -2.69
C THR A 238 13.80 7.59 -1.63
N ASP A 239 14.40 8.28 -0.67
CA ASP A 239 15.25 7.78 0.42
C ASP A 239 14.51 7.75 1.78
N VAL A 240 13.18 7.64 1.78
CA VAL A 240 12.36 7.63 3.01
C VAL A 240 12.84 6.58 4.02
N SER A 241 13.25 5.41 3.55
CA SER A 241 13.78 4.34 4.39
C SER A 241 15.10 4.71 5.09
N ASP A 242 15.86 5.67 4.55
CA ASP A 242 17.17 6.04 5.10
C ASP A 242 17.06 7.05 6.26
N PHE A 243 15.92 7.72 6.41
CA PHE A 243 15.71 8.70 7.47
C PHE A 243 14.53 8.42 8.41
N LEU A 244 13.57 7.58 8.00
CA LEU A 244 12.32 7.41 8.76
C LEU A 244 12.58 6.98 10.21
N GLY A 245 13.57 6.11 10.45
CA GLY A 245 13.98 5.67 11.78
C GLY A 245 14.58 6.79 12.68
N SER A 246 14.88 7.98 12.12
CA SER A 246 15.34 9.14 12.88
C SER A 246 14.21 9.98 13.48
N LEU A 247 12.95 9.64 13.16
CA LEU A 247 11.75 10.31 13.63
C LEU A 247 11.03 9.47 14.70
N ASP A 248 10.00 10.04 15.31
CA ASP A 248 9.36 9.47 16.50
C ASP A 248 7.91 9.05 16.28
N ILE A 249 7.17 9.84 15.48
CA ILE A 249 5.72 9.65 15.26
C ILE A 249 5.40 9.75 13.78
N CYS A 250 4.60 8.84 13.26
CA CYS A 250 4.05 8.97 11.90
C CYS A 250 2.52 9.11 11.96
N VAL A 251 1.99 10.10 11.22
CA VAL A 251 0.56 10.42 11.20
C VAL A 251 0.00 10.27 9.79
N LEU A 252 -1.16 9.63 9.67
CA LEU A 252 -1.89 9.54 8.40
C LEU A 252 -3.37 9.88 8.61
N PRO A 253 -3.76 11.16 8.51
CA PRO A 253 -5.13 11.65 8.80
C PRO A 253 -6.03 11.54 7.56
N SER A 254 -5.87 10.49 6.78
CA SER A 254 -6.54 10.30 5.49
C SER A 254 -8.06 10.14 5.65
N GLU A 255 -8.82 10.68 4.73
CA GLU A 255 -10.27 10.45 4.61
C GLU A 255 -10.60 9.06 4.04
N MET A 256 -9.66 8.47 3.31
CA MET A 256 -9.81 7.15 2.69
C MET A 256 -8.46 6.47 2.53
N GLU A 257 -8.34 5.24 3.00
CA GLU A 257 -7.16 4.37 2.84
C GLU A 257 -7.56 2.90 2.66
N ALA A 258 -6.79 2.18 1.83
CA ALA A 258 -6.92 0.73 1.78
C ALA A 258 -6.21 0.09 2.98
N ILE A 259 -4.91 0.32 3.16
CA ILE A 259 -4.13 -0.25 4.28
C ILE A 259 -3.17 0.76 4.95
N GLY A 260 -2.88 1.90 4.33
CA GLY A 260 -1.97 2.89 4.92
C GLY A 260 -0.51 2.41 5.00
N GLY A 261 0.07 2.04 3.87
CA GLY A 261 1.43 1.51 3.81
C GLY A 261 2.48 2.36 4.54
N ALA A 262 2.33 3.69 4.51
CA ALA A 262 3.25 4.61 5.20
C ALA A 262 3.27 4.40 6.73
N LEU A 263 2.12 4.09 7.36
CA LEU A 263 2.09 3.77 8.79
C LEU A 263 2.77 2.43 9.09
N LEU A 264 2.60 1.44 8.21
CA LEU A 264 3.27 0.15 8.35
C LEU A 264 4.80 0.28 8.18
N GLU A 265 5.25 1.10 7.22
CA GLU A 265 6.66 1.44 7.01
C GLU A 265 7.24 2.14 8.25
N ALA A 266 6.51 3.11 8.80
CA ALA A 266 6.88 3.80 10.04
C ALA A 266 6.91 2.87 11.25
N SER A 267 5.90 2.02 11.44
CA SER A 267 5.88 0.99 12.48
C SER A 267 7.06 0.02 12.34
N SER A 268 7.45 -0.33 11.11
CA SER A 268 8.64 -1.15 10.85
C SER A 268 9.92 -0.45 11.32
N CYS A 269 9.98 0.88 11.28
CA CYS A 269 11.06 1.71 11.80
C CYS A 269 10.93 2.04 13.31
N LYS A 270 9.99 1.42 14.04
CA LYS A 270 9.69 1.67 15.46
C LYS A 270 9.11 3.06 15.78
N LEU A 271 8.49 3.74 14.84
CA LEU A 271 7.74 4.94 15.14
C LEU A 271 6.38 4.59 15.77
N ALA A 272 5.92 5.39 16.71
CA ALA A 272 4.52 5.37 17.11
C ALA A 272 3.63 5.91 15.98
N THR A 273 2.47 5.33 15.76
CA THR A 273 1.63 5.67 14.59
C THR A 273 0.29 6.27 15.00
N ILE A 274 -0.19 7.23 14.21
CA ILE A 274 -1.55 7.79 14.37
C ILE A 274 -2.26 7.70 13.02
N GLY A 275 -3.44 7.09 13.00
CA GLY A 275 -4.29 7.01 11.82
C GLY A 275 -5.71 7.49 12.08
N SER A 276 -6.39 8.07 11.09
CA SER A 276 -7.84 8.21 11.14
C SER A 276 -8.51 6.82 11.10
N ASP A 277 -9.64 6.65 11.78
CA ASP A 277 -10.38 5.38 11.79
C ASP A 277 -11.18 5.21 10.48
N VAL A 278 -10.46 4.93 9.39
CA VAL A 278 -11.04 4.70 8.06
C VAL A 278 -10.38 3.52 7.35
N GLY A 279 -11.16 2.80 6.57
CA GLY A 279 -10.68 1.73 5.70
C GLY A 279 -9.86 0.69 6.43
N GLY A 280 -8.66 0.41 5.94
CA GLY A 280 -7.72 -0.55 6.54
C GLY A 280 -6.75 0.07 7.55
N LEU A 281 -6.86 1.36 7.90
CA LEU A 281 -6.01 1.96 8.94
C LEU A 281 -6.21 1.31 10.30
N GLY A 282 -7.45 0.86 10.61
CA GLY A 282 -7.74 0.07 11.81
C GLY A 282 -7.01 -1.28 11.87
N GLU A 283 -6.55 -1.79 10.72
CA GLU A 283 -5.72 -3.00 10.66
C GLU A 283 -4.22 -2.66 10.71
N ALA A 284 -3.82 -1.53 10.11
CA ALA A 284 -2.43 -1.08 10.12
C ALA A 284 -1.97 -0.58 11.49
N VAL A 285 -2.87 0.07 12.24
CA VAL A 285 -2.64 0.56 13.61
C VAL A 285 -3.31 -0.36 14.60
N SER A 286 -2.53 -1.09 15.40
CA SER A 286 -3.08 -1.79 16.57
C SER A 286 -3.38 -0.76 17.65
N ASN A 287 -4.63 -0.28 17.69
CA ASN A 287 -5.06 0.84 18.53
C ASN A 287 -4.72 0.60 20.02
N GLY A 288 -4.07 1.57 20.66
CA GLY A 288 -3.58 1.51 22.03
C GLY A 288 -2.30 0.68 22.22
N LYS A 289 -1.79 -0.04 21.19
CA LYS A 289 -0.59 -0.89 21.26
C LYS A 289 0.56 -0.43 20.36
N SER A 290 0.32 -0.21 19.07
CA SER A 290 1.33 0.33 18.13
C SER A 290 1.15 1.82 17.88
N GLY A 291 0.05 2.39 18.34
CA GLY A 291 -0.34 3.77 18.10
C GLY A 291 -1.79 4.01 18.44
N PHE A 292 -2.36 5.08 17.89
CA PHE A 292 -3.74 5.46 18.12
C PHE A 292 -4.53 5.66 16.83
N LEU A 293 -5.81 5.32 16.88
CA LEU A 293 -6.80 5.75 15.89
C LEU A 293 -7.57 6.94 16.45
N PHE A 294 -7.99 7.84 15.58
CA PHE A 294 -8.87 8.95 15.89
C PHE A 294 -10.03 9.01 14.88
N GLU A 295 -11.15 9.59 15.30
CA GLU A 295 -12.32 9.76 14.42
C GLU A 295 -11.99 10.63 13.21
N ASN A 296 -12.36 10.19 12.02
CA ASN A 296 -12.04 10.88 10.77
C ASN A 296 -12.54 12.34 10.79
N GLY A 297 -11.61 13.27 10.53
CA GLY A 297 -11.87 14.71 10.54
C GLY A 297 -11.93 15.34 11.93
N ASN A 298 -11.83 14.56 13.01
CA ASN A 298 -11.87 15.09 14.39
C ASN A 298 -10.50 15.65 14.79
N LYS A 299 -10.32 16.97 14.57
CA LYS A 299 -9.09 17.68 14.92
C LYS A 299 -8.74 17.62 16.40
N GLU A 300 -9.74 17.75 17.26
CA GLU A 300 -9.52 17.78 18.72
C GLU A 300 -9.05 16.43 19.26
N GLU A 301 -9.56 15.33 18.70
CA GLU A 301 -9.07 14.01 19.05
C GLU A 301 -7.65 13.78 18.54
N LEU A 302 -7.37 14.15 17.28
CA LEU A 302 -6.01 14.09 16.73
C LEU A 302 -5.02 14.90 17.59
N LYS A 303 -5.40 16.11 18.01
CA LYS A 303 -4.58 16.97 18.87
C LYS A 303 -4.27 16.30 20.20
N LYS A 304 -5.28 15.72 20.89
CA LYS A 304 -5.08 14.99 22.16
C LYS A 304 -4.11 13.81 22.01
N VAL A 305 -4.24 13.04 20.94
CA VAL A 305 -3.37 11.87 20.70
C VAL A 305 -1.95 12.31 20.39
N LEU A 306 -1.79 13.35 19.56
CA LEU A 306 -0.49 13.97 19.25
C LEU A 306 0.20 14.46 20.53
N GLU A 307 -0.48 15.27 21.33
CA GLU A 307 0.04 15.81 22.59
C GLU A 307 0.51 14.69 23.52
N ARG A 308 -0.31 13.68 23.71
CA ARG A 308 0.04 12.51 24.52
C ARG A 308 1.32 11.82 24.05
N LEU A 309 1.45 11.59 22.74
CA LEU A 309 2.66 10.96 22.19
C LEU A 309 3.88 11.89 22.19
N ILE A 310 3.72 13.21 22.06
CA ILE A 310 4.82 14.15 22.14
C ILE A 310 5.39 14.20 23.55
N LEU A 311 4.52 14.19 24.57
CA LEU A 311 4.93 14.36 25.96
C LEU A 311 5.41 13.06 26.63
N ASP A 312 5.01 11.88 26.14
CA ASP A 312 5.34 10.58 26.74
C ASP A 312 6.30 9.77 25.86
N GLU A 313 7.59 9.92 26.13
CA GLU A 313 8.66 9.19 25.42
C GLU A 313 8.57 7.67 25.62
N ASN A 314 8.26 7.23 26.85
CA ASN A 314 8.16 5.80 27.18
C ASN A 314 7.02 5.13 26.41
N LEU A 315 5.90 5.83 26.29
CA LEU A 315 4.75 5.37 25.51
C LEU A 315 5.14 5.24 24.01
N ARG A 316 5.83 6.25 23.44
CA ARG A 316 6.30 6.19 22.05
C ARG A 316 7.22 4.98 21.81
N LYS A 317 8.20 4.77 22.69
CA LYS A 317 9.14 3.63 22.60
C LYS A 317 8.42 2.30 22.68
N HIS A 318 7.51 2.15 23.65
CA HIS A 318 6.71 0.93 23.80
C HIS A 318 5.85 0.64 22.56
N MET A 319 5.17 1.65 22.05
CA MET A 319 4.36 1.53 20.83
C MET A 319 5.18 1.20 19.59
N GLY A 320 6.35 1.80 19.45
CA GLY A 320 7.27 1.52 18.35
C GLY A 320 7.80 0.08 18.37
N GLU A 321 8.20 -0.42 19.54
CA GLU A 321 8.64 -1.82 19.70
C GLU A 321 7.52 -2.82 19.34
N PHE A 322 6.32 -2.59 19.89
CA PHE A 322 5.16 -3.42 19.54
C PHE A 322 4.85 -3.34 18.04
N GLY A 323 4.84 -2.13 17.48
CA GLY A 323 4.51 -1.88 16.08
C GLY A 323 5.44 -2.63 15.11
N ARG A 324 6.76 -2.60 15.36
CA ARG A 324 7.72 -3.35 14.55
C ARG A 324 7.47 -4.86 14.59
N LYS A 325 7.22 -5.42 15.78
CA LYS A 325 6.90 -6.85 15.92
C LYS A 325 5.63 -7.19 15.14
N TYR A 326 4.58 -6.39 15.32
CA TYR A 326 3.30 -6.54 14.65
C TYR A 326 3.42 -6.54 13.12
N VAL A 327 4.19 -5.58 12.56
CA VAL A 327 4.40 -5.50 11.11
C VAL A 327 5.18 -6.72 10.59
N LYS A 328 6.24 -7.13 11.29
CA LYS A 328 7.02 -8.32 10.90
C LYS A 328 6.19 -9.59 10.85
N GLU A 329 5.31 -9.78 11.83
CA GLU A 329 4.51 -11.00 11.95
C GLU A 329 3.35 -11.06 10.95
N ILE A 330 2.74 -9.91 10.62
CA ILE A 330 1.47 -9.88 9.87
C ILE A 330 1.61 -9.26 8.49
N PHE A 331 2.44 -8.21 8.34
CA PHE A 331 2.51 -7.39 7.14
C PHE A 331 3.86 -7.45 6.42
N SER A 332 4.72 -8.41 6.72
CA SER A 332 5.98 -8.55 5.99
C SER A 332 5.77 -9.00 4.54
N ILE A 333 6.72 -8.68 3.67
CA ILE A 333 6.75 -9.18 2.28
C ILE A 333 6.75 -10.70 2.27
N GLU A 334 7.52 -11.33 3.14
CA GLU A 334 7.63 -12.78 3.26
C GLU A 334 6.26 -13.42 3.52
N LYS A 335 5.47 -12.82 4.44
CA LYS A 335 4.12 -13.31 4.74
C LYS A 335 3.15 -13.12 3.57
N MET A 336 3.25 -12.01 2.85
CA MET A 336 2.46 -11.78 1.63
C MET A 336 2.79 -12.82 0.55
N ILE A 337 4.08 -13.09 0.33
CA ILE A 337 4.56 -14.07 -0.66
C ILE A 337 4.11 -15.47 -0.26
N GLU A 338 4.31 -15.89 0.98
CA GLU A 338 3.87 -17.18 1.51
C GLU A 338 2.39 -17.42 1.25
N ASN A 339 1.54 -16.47 1.62
CA ASN A 339 0.10 -16.57 1.42
C ASN A 339 -0.29 -16.63 -0.07
N THR A 340 0.41 -15.87 -0.92
CA THR A 340 0.18 -15.87 -2.37
C THR A 340 0.61 -17.20 -3.00
N GLN A 341 1.76 -17.75 -2.61
CA GLN A 341 2.24 -19.06 -3.08
C GLN A 341 1.30 -20.18 -2.67
N ASN A 342 0.81 -20.18 -1.43
CA ASN A 342 -0.14 -21.18 -0.93
C ASN A 342 -1.45 -21.13 -1.74
N LEU A 343 -1.97 -19.94 -2.01
CA LEU A 343 -3.15 -19.76 -2.88
C LEU A 343 -2.88 -20.30 -4.29
N TYR A 344 -1.74 -19.99 -4.89
CA TYR A 344 -1.42 -20.43 -6.24
C TYR A 344 -1.21 -21.95 -6.30
N MET A 345 -0.58 -22.56 -5.30
CA MET A 345 -0.43 -24.01 -5.23
C MET A 345 -1.78 -24.74 -5.05
N GLU A 346 -2.71 -24.17 -4.28
CA GLU A 346 -4.08 -24.69 -4.14
C GLU A 346 -4.84 -24.68 -5.48
N LEU A 347 -4.74 -23.59 -6.22
CA LEU A 347 -5.51 -23.36 -7.44
C LEU A 347 -4.92 -24.07 -8.69
N ALA A 348 -3.68 -24.50 -8.65
CA ALA A 348 -3.01 -25.17 -9.75
C ALA A 348 -3.20 -26.71 -9.74
N LYS A 349 -3.84 -27.26 -8.70
CA LYS A 349 -4.20 -28.68 -8.59
C LYS A 349 -5.37 -28.99 -9.56
#